data_d73f87ef5da4bcf5a38ddcfbcd9d087b
#
_entry.id   d73f87ef5da4bcf5a38ddcfbcd9d087b
#
_cell.length_a   1.000
_cell.length_b   1.000
_cell.length_c   1.000
_cell.angle_alpha   90.00
_cell.angle_beta   90.00
_cell.angle_gamma   90.00
#
_symmetry.space_group_name_H-M   'P 1'
#
loop_
_entity.id
_entity.type
_entity.pdbx_description
1 polymer ?
#
loop_
_entity_poly.entity_id
_entity_poly.type
_entity_poly.pdbx_seq_one_letter_code
_entity_poly.pdbx_strand_id
1 'polypeptide(L)'
;MTTDTALSYNFDAIEYSVRQEIHTTSARFNAALEELRSRIAPLQQLWTREAAAAYQLEQLRWHQAASALNEILVDLGNAVRDGAEEVAQADRRAAGSWGR
;
A
#
# COMPACT_ATOMS: atom_id res chain seq x y z
N MET A 1 4.16 31.70 14.93
CA MET A 1 3.90 30.73 15.96
C MET A 1 4.05 29.28 15.56
N THR A 2 3.99 28.47 16.54
CA THR A 2 4.26 27.05 16.41
C THR A 2 3.14 26.25 15.75
N THR A 3 1.93 26.81 15.59
CA THR A 3 0.77 26.09 15.08
C THR A 3 0.97 25.55 13.69
N ASP A 4 1.50 26.35 12.77
CA ASP A 4 1.72 25.92 11.38
C ASP A 4 2.83 24.88 11.29
N THR A 5 3.90 25.04 12.07
CA THR A 5 4.99 24.07 12.14
C THR A 5 4.51 22.74 12.73
N ALA A 6 3.68 22.80 13.78
CA ALA A 6 3.11 21.60 14.40
C ALA A 6 2.18 20.86 13.43
N LEU A 7 1.38 21.59 12.64
CA LEU A 7 0.49 20.99 11.64
C LEU A 7 1.29 20.28 10.55
N SER A 8 2.33 20.92 10.03
CA SER A 8 3.20 20.33 9.02
C SER A 8 3.90 19.08 9.56
N TYR A 9 4.38 19.12 10.79
CA TYR A 9 5.02 17.98 11.44
C TYR A 9 4.03 16.82 11.60
N ASN A 10 2.78 17.11 11.97
CA ASN A 10 1.76 16.07 12.12
C ASN A 10 1.43 15.41 10.78
N PHE A 11 1.37 16.17 9.69
CA PHE A 11 1.15 15.63 8.37
C PHE A 11 2.31 14.73 7.92
N ASP A 12 3.54 15.11 8.19
CA ASP A 12 4.72 14.30 7.90
C ASP A 12 4.68 12.98 8.67
N ALA A 13 4.30 13.03 9.95
CA ALA A 13 4.17 11.82 10.77
C ALA A 13 3.07 10.90 10.25
N ILE A 14 1.94 11.46 9.86
CA ILE A 14 0.82 10.71 9.29
C ILE A 14 1.23 10.07 7.96
N GLU A 15 1.88 10.82 7.09
CA GLU A 15 2.37 10.33 5.80
C GLU A 15 3.32 9.16 5.99
N TYR A 16 4.28 9.28 6.88
CA TYR A 16 5.22 8.21 7.19
C TYR A 16 4.50 6.97 7.72
N SER A 17 3.58 7.15 8.66
CA SER A 17 2.81 6.06 9.25
C SER A 17 1.97 5.33 8.21
N VAL A 18 1.28 6.07 7.34
CA VAL A 18 0.46 5.48 6.26
C VAL A 18 1.33 4.69 5.30
N ARG A 19 2.47 5.22 4.89
CA ARG A 19 3.38 4.51 3.99
C ARG A 19 3.91 3.23 4.61
N GLN A 20 4.23 3.24 5.90
CA GLN A 20 4.67 2.05 6.62
C GLN A 20 3.57 0.99 6.69
N GLU A 21 2.33 1.41 6.97
CA GLU A 21 1.18 0.50 7.00
C GLU A 21 0.91 -0.10 5.63
N ILE A 22 0.99 0.70 4.57
CA ILE A 22 0.82 0.21 3.20
C ILE A 22 1.87 -0.83 2.87
N HIS A 23 3.14 -0.56 3.18
CA HIS A 23 4.24 -1.48 2.94
C HIS A 23 4.05 -2.79 3.70
N THR A 24 3.70 -2.70 4.98
CA THR A 24 3.48 -3.87 5.83
C THR A 24 2.30 -4.70 5.35
N THR A 25 1.19 -4.06 5.00
CA THR A 25 0.00 -4.73 4.50
C THR A 25 0.27 -5.46 3.20
N SER A 26 0.98 -4.82 2.27
CA SER A 26 1.36 -5.43 1.00
C SER A 26 2.25 -6.66 1.22
N ALA A 27 3.24 -6.56 2.10
CA ALA A 27 4.12 -7.68 2.42
C ALA A 27 3.36 -8.85 3.05
N ARG A 28 2.44 -8.58 3.97
CA ARG A 28 1.61 -9.61 4.61
C ARG A 28 0.69 -10.30 3.60
N PHE A 29 0.11 -9.53 2.70
CA PHE A 29 -0.77 -10.08 1.66
C PHE A 29 -0.01 -11.02 0.75
N ASN A 30 1.16 -10.61 0.27
CA ASN A 30 1.99 -11.44 -0.59
C ASN A 30 2.47 -12.70 0.12
N ALA A 31 2.85 -12.59 1.40
CA ALA A 31 3.26 -13.73 2.21
C ALA A 31 2.11 -14.71 2.41
N ALA A 32 0.88 -14.22 2.62
CA ALA A 32 -0.29 -15.07 2.78
C ALA A 32 -0.59 -15.85 1.50
N LEU A 33 -0.45 -15.22 0.33
CA LEU A 33 -0.62 -15.90 -0.95
C LEU A 33 0.42 -16.99 -1.19
N GLU A 34 1.67 -16.73 -0.82
CA GLU A 34 2.74 -17.73 -0.92
C GLU A 34 2.50 -18.90 0.03
N GLU A 35 2.07 -18.64 1.26
CA GLU A 35 1.74 -19.68 2.21
C GLU A 35 0.57 -20.54 1.70
N LEU A 36 -0.46 -19.90 1.15
CA LEU A 36 -1.60 -20.60 0.58
C LEU A 36 -1.16 -21.51 -0.56
N ARG A 37 -0.33 -21.01 -1.45
CA ARG A 37 0.23 -21.79 -2.56
C ARG A 37 0.99 -23.01 -2.05
N SER A 38 1.82 -22.81 -1.02
CA SER A 38 2.63 -23.89 -0.44
C SER A 38 1.76 -24.98 0.19
N ARG A 39 0.65 -24.58 0.83
CA ARG A 39 -0.28 -25.54 1.44
C ARG A 39 -1.11 -26.30 0.42
N ILE A 40 -1.40 -25.69 -0.71
CA ILE A 40 -2.18 -26.31 -1.78
C ILE A 40 -1.32 -27.26 -2.63
N ALA A 41 -0.04 -26.97 -2.79
CA ALA A 41 0.86 -27.72 -3.66
C ALA A 41 0.81 -29.24 -3.44
N PRO A 42 0.90 -29.78 -2.20
CA PRO A 42 0.82 -31.22 -2.00
C PRO A 42 -0.54 -31.82 -2.31
N LEU A 43 -1.61 -31.03 -2.26
CA LEU A 43 -2.96 -31.51 -2.54
C LEU A 43 -3.21 -31.68 -4.04
N GLN A 44 -2.44 -31.02 -4.89
CA GLN A 44 -2.59 -31.07 -6.34
C GLN A 44 -2.40 -32.48 -6.90
N GLN A 45 -1.62 -33.30 -6.23
CA GLN A 45 -1.39 -34.70 -6.64
C GLN A 45 -2.66 -35.53 -6.57
N LEU A 46 -3.61 -35.12 -5.74
CA LEU A 46 -4.89 -35.83 -5.55
C LEU A 46 -5.99 -35.31 -6.47
N TRP A 47 -5.70 -34.26 -7.24
CA TRP A 47 -6.71 -33.61 -8.05
C TRP A 47 -6.83 -34.24 -9.43
N THR A 48 -8.03 -34.16 -9.97
CA THR A 48 -8.27 -34.47 -11.39
C THR A 48 -7.60 -33.38 -12.26
N ARG A 49 -7.44 -33.69 -13.54
CA ARG A 49 -6.92 -32.71 -14.51
C ARG A 49 -7.78 -31.44 -14.54
N GLU A 50 -9.09 -31.63 -14.47
CA GLU A 50 -10.05 -30.53 -14.50
C GLU A 50 -9.91 -29.63 -13.27
N ALA A 51 -9.77 -30.22 -12.08
CA ALA A 51 -9.57 -29.46 -10.86
C ALA A 51 -8.24 -28.70 -10.88
N ALA A 52 -7.18 -29.33 -11.39
CA ALA A 52 -5.87 -28.68 -11.51
C ALA A 52 -5.93 -27.49 -12.47
N ALA A 53 -6.63 -27.63 -13.59
CA ALA A 53 -6.79 -26.54 -14.55
C ALA A 53 -7.60 -25.38 -13.96
N ALA A 54 -8.65 -25.68 -13.21
CA ALA A 54 -9.46 -24.68 -12.53
C ALA A 54 -8.63 -23.92 -11.50
N TYR A 55 -7.79 -24.61 -10.74
CA TYR A 55 -6.90 -23.98 -9.76
C TYR A 55 -5.89 -23.05 -10.44
N GLN A 56 -5.30 -23.48 -11.54
CA GLN A 56 -4.34 -22.65 -12.27
C GLN A 56 -4.98 -21.36 -12.76
N LEU A 57 -6.23 -21.41 -13.21
CA LEU A 57 -6.97 -20.22 -13.62
C LEU A 57 -7.22 -19.29 -12.44
N GLU A 58 -7.65 -19.83 -11.30
CA GLU A 58 -7.86 -19.03 -10.09
C GLU A 58 -6.56 -18.43 -9.56
N GLN A 59 -5.47 -19.17 -9.64
CA GLN A 59 -4.16 -18.67 -9.24
C GLN A 59 -3.73 -17.48 -10.08
N LEU A 60 -4.00 -17.53 -11.38
CA LEU A 60 -3.74 -16.39 -12.27
C LEU A 60 -4.56 -15.16 -11.84
N ARG A 61 -5.84 -15.37 -11.53
CA ARG A 61 -6.70 -14.29 -11.03
C ARG A 61 -6.18 -13.71 -9.72
N TRP A 62 -5.68 -14.55 -8.81
CA TRP A 62 -5.09 -14.08 -7.54
C TRP A 62 -3.87 -13.22 -7.79
N HIS A 63 -3.01 -13.62 -8.72
CA HIS A 63 -1.83 -12.82 -9.08
C HIS A 63 -2.23 -11.47 -9.67
N GLN A 64 -3.22 -11.45 -10.54
CA GLN A 64 -3.72 -10.21 -11.12
C GLN A 64 -4.32 -9.30 -10.05
N ALA A 65 -5.09 -9.86 -9.13
CA ALA A 65 -5.68 -9.12 -8.03
C ALA A 65 -4.61 -8.58 -7.08
N ALA A 66 -3.59 -9.36 -6.76
CA ALA A 66 -2.48 -8.95 -5.92
C ALA A 66 -1.70 -7.80 -6.56
N SER A 67 -1.43 -7.91 -7.85
CA SER A 67 -0.74 -6.86 -8.61
C SER A 67 -1.55 -5.56 -8.62
N ALA A 68 -2.85 -5.66 -8.89
CA ALA A 68 -3.75 -4.51 -8.89
C ALA A 68 -3.81 -3.85 -7.50
N LEU A 69 -3.90 -4.65 -6.44
CA LEU A 69 -3.91 -4.14 -5.08
C LEU A 69 -2.61 -3.42 -4.75
N ASN A 70 -1.47 -4.00 -5.12
CA ASN A 70 -0.17 -3.36 -4.90
C ASN A 70 -0.07 -2.02 -5.62
N GLU A 71 -0.56 -1.92 -6.85
CA GLU A 71 -0.60 -0.66 -7.58
C GLU A 71 -1.47 0.39 -6.88
N ILE A 72 -2.65 -0.02 -6.41
CA ILE A 72 -3.55 0.87 -5.67
C ILE A 72 -2.89 1.38 -4.40
N LEU A 73 -2.19 0.51 -3.68
CA LEU A 73 -1.51 0.88 -2.44
C LEU A 73 -0.35 1.85 -2.70
N VAL A 74 0.40 1.64 -3.77
CA VAL A 74 1.48 2.55 -4.17
C VAL A 74 0.90 3.92 -4.54
N ASP A 75 -0.17 3.94 -5.33
CA ASP A 75 -0.84 5.18 -5.73
C ASP A 75 -1.37 5.93 -4.51
N LEU A 76 -1.96 5.21 -3.56
CA LEU A 76 -2.44 5.81 -2.31
C LEU A 76 -1.28 6.42 -1.50
N GLY A 77 -0.17 5.69 -1.38
CA GLY A 77 1.01 6.19 -0.70
C GLY A 77 1.57 7.46 -1.33
N ASN A 78 1.60 7.49 -2.67
CA ASN A 78 2.03 8.67 -3.41
C ASN A 78 1.08 9.85 -3.20
N ALA A 79 -0.22 9.61 -3.22
CA ALA A 79 -1.23 10.65 -2.99
C ALA A 79 -1.11 11.25 -1.58
N VAL A 80 -0.88 10.41 -0.58
CA VAL A 80 -0.69 10.87 0.80
C VAL A 80 0.57 11.73 0.92
N ARG A 81 1.67 11.30 0.30
CA ARG A 81 2.93 12.05 0.28
C ARG A 81 2.73 13.41 -0.41
N ASP A 82 2.09 13.42 -1.56
CA ASP A 82 1.86 14.64 -2.32
C ASP A 82 0.97 15.62 -1.54
N GLY A 83 -0.06 15.11 -0.87
CA GLY A 83 -0.89 15.92 0.00
C GLY A 83 -0.12 16.53 1.16
N ALA A 84 0.76 15.76 1.80
CA ALA A 84 1.61 16.25 2.88
C ALA A 84 2.57 17.35 2.38
N GLU A 85 3.14 17.18 1.18
CA GLU A 85 4.00 18.20 0.57
C GLU A 85 3.24 19.49 0.27
N GLU A 86 2.02 19.39 -0.24
CA GLU A 86 1.17 20.56 -0.50
C GLU A 86 0.88 21.34 0.77
N VAL A 87 0.57 20.65 1.86
CA VAL A 87 0.33 21.29 3.15
C VAL A 87 1.59 21.99 3.64
N ALA A 88 2.74 21.35 3.55
CA ALA A 88 4.02 21.93 3.95
C ALA A 88 4.35 23.18 3.15
N GLN A 89 4.10 23.17 1.84
CA GLN A 89 4.32 24.33 0.98
C GLN A 89 3.36 25.46 1.32
N ALA A 90 2.10 25.16 1.58
CA ALA A 90 1.11 26.16 1.99
C ALA A 90 1.50 26.81 3.30
N ASP A 91 1.96 26.02 4.27
CA ASP A 91 2.44 26.53 5.56
C ASP A 91 3.63 27.45 5.37
N ARG A 92 4.59 27.09 4.55
CA ARG A 92 5.76 27.95 4.28
C ARG A 92 5.37 29.26 3.61
N ARG A 93 4.44 29.22 2.66
CA ARG A 93 3.94 30.44 2.00
C ARG A 93 3.21 31.33 2.97
N ALA A 94 2.38 30.76 3.83
CA ALA A 94 1.68 31.52 4.87
C ALA A 94 2.67 32.17 5.83
N ALA A 95 3.66 31.42 6.30
CA ALA A 95 4.70 31.94 7.19
C ALA A 95 5.49 33.08 6.54
N GLY A 96 5.83 32.94 5.25
CA GLY A 96 6.51 33.99 4.50
C GLY A 96 5.67 35.26 4.36
N SER A 97 4.37 35.13 4.13
CA SER A 97 3.44 36.26 4.08
C SER A 97 3.34 36.99 5.42
N TRP A 98 3.29 36.23 6.50
CA TRP A 98 3.13 36.80 7.85
C TRP A 98 4.42 37.40 8.40
N GLY A 99 5.54 36.94 7.94
CA GLY A 99 6.85 37.41 8.36
C GLY A 99 7.26 38.78 7.83
N ARG A 100 6.44 39.38 7.01
CA ARG A 100 6.66 40.71 6.44
C ARG A 100 5.84 41.74 7.17
#